data_7b7a481944900b8c0fd11a6419cca1c9
#
_entry.id   7b7a481944900b8c0fd11a6419cca1c9
#
_cell.length_a   1.000
_cell.length_b   1.000
_cell.length_c   1.000
_cell.angle_alpha   90.00
_cell.angle_beta   90.00
_cell.angle_gamma   90.00
#
_symmetry.space_group_name_H-M   'P 1'
#
loop_
_entity.id
_entity.type
_entity.pdbx_description
1 polymer ?
#
loop_
_entity_poly.entity_id
_entity_poly.type
_entity_poly.pdbx_seq_one_letter_code
_entity_poly.pdbx_strand_id
1 'polypeptide(L)'
;MSSHAALAYLRLVKIVLSLENQAPFRDLDQECIKLLEVIALGELEGTPLQVTKAMELKHIASPASIHRKLEALRGQGLIEHVFVEGNRRTKYLKPTELALAHYERISQEMNLLAG
;
A
#
# COMPACT_ATOMS: atom_id res chain seq x y z
N MET A 1 28.60 9.79 -12.79
CA MET A 1 28.37 9.37 -12.37
C MET A 1 27.20 9.01 -12.05
N SER A 2 26.69 9.36 -11.63
CA SER A 2 25.40 9.24 -11.09
C SER A 2 24.29 8.97 -12.05
N SER A 3 24.43 9.15 -13.33
CA SER A 3 23.37 8.92 -14.32
C SER A 3 22.87 7.48 -14.33
N HIS A 4 23.78 6.51 -14.15
CA HIS A 4 23.38 5.11 -14.13
C HIS A 4 22.54 4.76 -12.89
N ALA A 5 22.91 5.28 -11.74
CA ALA A 5 22.15 5.06 -10.52
C ALA A 5 20.78 5.74 -10.60
N ALA A 6 20.75 6.96 -11.14
CA ALA A 6 19.48 7.68 -11.33
C ALA A 6 18.57 6.94 -12.30
N LEU A 7 19.15 6.38 -13.37
CA LEU A 7 18.38 5.66 -14.38
C LEU A 7 17.75 4.40 -13.83
N ALA A 8 18.46 3.64 -12.98
CA ALA A 8 17.93 2.42 -12.39
C ALA A 8 16.68 2.72 -11.57
N TYR A 9 16.72 3.76 -10.74
CA TYR A 9 15.56 4.16 -9.95
C TYR A 9 14.41 4.62 -10.84
N LEU A 10 14.71 5.42 -11.86
CA LEU A 10 13.66 5.95 -12.74
C LEU A 10 13.01 4.86 -13.59
N ARG A 11 13.77 3.83 -13.96
CA ARG A 11 13.19 2.65 -14.61
C ARG A 11 12.24 1.92 -13.68
N LEU A 12 12.59 1.81 -12.40
CA LEU A 12 11.69 1.22 -11.41
C LEU A 12 10.41 2.06 -11.27
N VAL A 13 10.55 3.38 -11.19
CA VAL A 13 9.39 4.29 -11.13
C VAL A 13 8.49 4.07 -12.34
N LYS A 14 9.06 3.94 -13.52
CA LYS A 14 8.29 3.70 -14.75
C LYS A 14 7.48 2.40 -14.65
N ILE A 15 8.09 1.34 -14.13
CA ILE A 15 7.43 0.05 -13.94
C ILE A 15 6.29 0.20 -12.94
N VAL A 16 6.53 0.84 -11.80
CA VAL A 16 5.52 1.05 -10.77
C VAL A 16 4.34 1.84 -11.33
N LEU A 17 4.60 2.92 -12.06
CA LEU A 17 3.54 3.72 -12.67
C LEU A 17 2.73 2.90 -13.68
N SER A 18 3.39 2.04 -14.43
CA SER A 18 2.71 1.16 -15.38
C SER A 18 1.78 0.19 -14.67
N LEU A 19 2.22 -0.39 -13.56
CA LEU A 19 1.41 -1.31 -12.76
C LEU A 19 0.25 -0.58 -12.10
N GLU A 20 0.49 0.64 -11.61
CA GLU A 20 -0.56 1.45 -10.98
C GLU A 20 -1.60 1.95 -11.99
N ASN A 21 -1.27 1.94 -13.27
CA ASN A 21 -2.21 2.31 -14.32
C ASN A 21 -3.15 1.17 -14.71
N GLN A 22 -3.05 0.03 -14.03
CA GLN A 22 -3.92 -1.14 -14.24
C GLN A 22 -4.93 -1.23 -13.10
N ALA A 23 -6.10 -1.79 -13.39
CA ALA A 23 -7.11 -2.00 -12.37
C ALA A 23 -6.59 -2.99 -11.31
N PRO A 24 -6.93 -2.82 -10.03
CA PRO A 24 -7.79 -1.76 -9.48
C PRO A 24 -7.06 -0.46 -9.14
N PHE A 25 -5.74 -0.40 -9.28
CA PHE A 25 -4.92 0.72 -8.81
C PHE A 25 -5.16 2.02 -9.57
N ARG A 26 -5.50 1.94 -10.86
CA ARG A 26 -5.69 3.15 -11.67
C ARG A 26 -6.84 4.03 -11.17
N ASP A 27 -7.78 3.46 -10.41
CA ASP A 27 -8.92 4.21 -9.89
C ASP A 27 -8.65 4.79 -8.50
N LEU A 28 -7.42 4.62 -8.00
CA LEU A 28 -7.01 5.11 -6.69
C LEU A 28 -6.11 6.32 -6.84
N ASP A 29 -6.27 7.30 -5.95
CA ASP A 29 -5.35 8.44 -5.93
C ASP A 29 -4.05 8.06 -5.21
N GLN A 30 -3.05 8.94 -5.29
CA GLN A 30 -1.73 8.67 -4.71
C GLN A 30 -1.78 8.56 -3.19
N GLU A 31 -2.69 9.24 -2.54
CA GLU A 31 -2.84 9.13 -1.09
C GLU A 31 -3.38 7.75 -0.69
N CYS A 32 -4.30 7.18 -1.47
CA CYS A 32 -4.75 5.81 -1.28
C CYS A 32 -3.59 4.82 -1.43
N ILE A 33 -2.76 5.02 -2.44
CA ILE A 33 -1.62 4.14 -2.70
C ILE A 33 -0.62 4.22 -1.56
N LYS A 34 -0.32 5.41 -1.06
CA LYS A 34 0.56 5.57 0.10
C LYS A 34 -0.01 4.91 1.35
N LEU A 35 -1.31 5.06 1.56
CA LEU A 35 -1.98 4.44 2.70
C LEU A 35 -1.89 2.92 2.63
N LEU A 36 -2.09 2.36 1.45
CA LEU A 36 -1.95 0.91 1.24
C LEU A 36 -0.52 0.46 1.53
N GLU A 37 0.48 1.22 1.11
CA GLU A 37 1.88 0.90 1.38
C GLU A 37 2.17 0.83 2.89
N VAL A 38 1.66 1.80 3.64
CA VAL A 38 1.84 1.83 5.10
C VAL A 38 1.17 0.61 5.74
N ILE A 39 -0.04 0.27 5.28
CA ILE A 39 -0.77 -0.89 5.78
C ILE A 39 0.00 -2.18 5.49
N ALA A 40 0.46 -2.35 4.27
CA ALA A 40 1.18 -3.55 3.86
C ALA A 40 2.51 -3.67 4.60
N LEU A 41 3.24 -2.57 4.75
CA LEU A 41 4.50 -2.57 5.46
C LEU A 41 4.31 -2.96 6.93
N GLY A 42 3.29 -2.41 7.57
CA GLY A 42 2.98 -2.76 8.95
C GLY A 42 2.73 -4.25 9.13
N GLU A 43 1.96 -4.84 8.23
CA GLU A 43 1.68 -6.28 8.29
C GLU A 43 2.96 -7.11 8.14
N LEU A 44 3.79 -6.78 7.16
CA LEU A 44 5.00 -7.54 6.88
C LEU A 44 6.07 -7.37 7.95
N GLU A 45 6.06 -6.25 8.67
CA GLU A 45 6.99 -5.99 9.77
C GLU A 45 6.48 -6.50 11.13
N GLY A 46 5.30 -7.10 11.16
CA GLY A 46 4.73 -7.62 12.39
C GLY A 46 4.11 -6.57 13.30
N THR A 47 3.86 -5.38 12.76
CA THR A 47 3.21 -4.29 13.49
C THR A 47 2.00 -3.80 12.72
N PRO A 48 0.93 -4.61 12.64
CA PRO A 48 -0.24 -4.24 11.86
C PRO A 48 -0.87 -2.93 12.36
N LEU A 49 -1.36 -2.14 11.42
CA LEU A 49 -1.91 -0.82 11.70
C LEU A 49 -3.36 -0.93 12.16
N GLN A 50 -3.66 -0.32 13.30
CA GLN A 50 -5.04 -0.23 13.78
C GLN A 50 -5.80 0.84 12.98
N VAL A 51 -7.10 0.63 12.77
CA VAL A 51 -7.93 1.60 12.05
C VAL A 51 -7.86 2.98 12.71
N THR A 52 -7.95 3.03 14.05
CA THR A 52 -7.88 4.31 14.77
C THR A 52 -6.53 4.99 14.61
N LYS A 53 -5.45 4.24 14.52
CA LYS A 53 -4.11 4.79 14.30
C LYS A 53 -3.92 5.31 12.88
N ALA A 54 -4.61 4.70 11.92
CA ALA A 54 -4.57 5.18 10.54
C ALA A 54 -5.08 6.61 10.44
N MET A 55 -6.08 6.96 11.25
CA MET A 55 -6.64 8.31 11.25
C MET A 55 -5.65 9.37 11.72
N GLU A 56 -4.56 8.97 12.36
CA GLU A 56 -3.53 9.88 12.86
C GLU A 56 -2.42 10.13 11.83
N LEU A 57 -2.50 9.54 10.65
CA LEU A 57 -1.51 9.71 9.57
C LEU A 57 -1.74 11.02 8.83
N LYS A 58 -1.59 12.13 9.55
CA LYS A 58 -1.90 13.47 9.03
C LYS A 58 -1.02 13.88 7.85
N HIS A 59 0.15 13.28 7.73
CA HIS A 59 1.04 13.53 6.60
C HIS A 59 0.52 12.94 5.29
N ILE A 60 -0.44 12.01 5.37
CA ILE A 60 -1.08 11.46 4.18
C ILE A 60 -2.34 12.25 3.84
N ALA A 61 -3.25 12.39 4.81
CA ALA A 61 -4.51 13.09 4.58
C ALA A 61 -5.20 13.41 5.91
N SER A 62 -6.29 14.17 5.86
CA SER A 62 -7.11 14.44 7.04
C SER A 62 -7.81 13.15 7.50
N PRO A 63 -8.21 13.06 8.79
CA PRO A 63 -8.91 11.86 9.28
C PRO A 63 -10.13 11.48 8.46
N ALA A 64 -10.96 12.45 8.08
CA ALA A 64 -12.14 12.17 7.25
C ALA A 64 -11.76 11.62 5.88
N SER A 65 -10.71 12.16 5.28
CA SER A 65 -10.20 11.66 3.99
C SER A 65 -9.63 10.26 4.13
N ILE A 66 -8.88 10.00 5.19
CA ILE A 66 -8.33 8.66 5.44
C ILE A 66 -9.45 7.64 5.55
N HIS A 67 -10.52 7.97 6.28
CA HIS A 67 -11.67 7.07 6.41
C HIS A 67 -12.24 6.71 5.01
N ARG A 68 -12.44 7.71 4.17
CA ARG A 68 -12.95 7.47 2.81
C ARG A 68 -11.99 6.64 1.96
N LYS A 69 -10.68 6.87 2.11
CA LYS A 69 -9.66 6.13 1.36
C LYS A 69 -9.57 4.68 1.82
N LEU A 70 -9.73 4.42 3.11
CA LEU A 70 -9.79 3.05 3.61
C LEU A 70 -11.00 2.32 3.03
N GLU A 71 -12.15 3.00 2.94
CA GLU A 71 -13.34 2.40 2.34
C GLU A 71 -13.13 2.14 0.84
N ALA A 72 -12.44 3.04 0.14
CA ALA A 72 -12.11 2.83 -1.27
C ALA A 72 -11.19 1.61 -1.44
N LEU A 73 -10.19 1.48 -0.59
CA LEU A 73 -9.26 0.34 -0.63
C LEU A 73 -9.98 -0.98 -0.34
N ARG A 74 -10.88 -0.98 0.64
CA ARG A 74 -11.69 -2.16 0.93
C ARG A 74 -12.60 -2.52 -0.24
N GLY A 75 -13.23 -1.52 -0.82
CA GLY A 75 -14.12 -1.72 -1.96
C GLY A 75 -13.42 -2.33 -3.17
N GLN A 76 -12.14 -2.05 -3.33
CA GLN A 76 -11.32 -2.62 -4.41
C GLN A 76 -10.70 -3.96 -4.03
N GLY A 77 -10.96 -4.45 -2.83
CA GLY A 77 -10.43 -5.75 -2.41
C GLY A 77 -8.93 -5.73 -2.08
N LEU A 78 -8.40 -4.56 -1.70
CA LEU A 78 -6.97 -4.41 -1.43
C LEU A 78 -6.62 -4.49 0.04
N ILE A 79 -7.58 -4.20 0.92
CA ILE A 79 -7.40 -4.35 2.37
C ILE A 79 -8.63 -5.02 2.96
N GLU A 80 -8.44 -5.55 4.17
CA GLU A 80 -9.54 -6.08 4.97
C GLU A 80 -9.34 -5.69 6.43
N HIS A 81 -10.44 -5.69 7.17
CA HIS A 81 -10.40 -5.47 8.61
C HIS A 81 -10.31 -6.81 9.30
N VAL A 82 -9.39 -6.93 10.26
CA VAL A 82 -9.26 -8.15 11.06
C VAL A 82 -9.30 -7.80 12.53
N PHE A 83 -9.81 -8.72 13.32
CA PHE A 83 -9.83 -8.61 14.77
C PHE A 83 -8.81 -9.60 15.33
N VAL A 84 -8.15 -9.21 16.42
CA VAL A 84 -7.33 -10.14 17.17
C VAL A 84 -8.28 -11.06 17.93
N GLU A 85 -7.95 -12.35 17.97
CA GLU A 85 -8.75 -13.32 18.69
C GLU A 85 -9.00 -12.87 20.13
N GLY A 86 -10.25 -12.92 20.56
CA GLY A 86 -10.65 -12.49 21.88
C GLY A 86 -10.85 -10.97 22.06
N ASN A 87 -10.54 -10.17 21.03
CA ASN A 87 -10.71 -8.73 21.11
C ASN A 87 -11.42 -8.19 19.86
N ARG A 88 -12.72 -7.94 19.96
CA ARG A 88 -13.51 -7.42 18.85
C ARG A 88 -13.62 -5.90 18.84
N ARG A 89 -12.97 -5.22 19.79
CA ARG A 89 -13.01 -3.76 19.87
C ARG A 89 -11.95 -3.11 18.99
N THR A 90 -10.86 -3.80 18.74
CA THR A 90 -9.74 -3.26 17.98
C THR A 90 -9.72 -3.89 16.60
N LYS A 91 -9.87 -3.05 15.59
CA LYS A 91 -9.77 -3.48 14.20
C LYS A 91 -8.38 -3.15 13.67
N TYR A 92 -7.77 -4.15 13.05
CA TYR A 92 -6.50 -3.97 12.38
C TYR A 92 -6.72 -4.01 10.87
N LEU A 93 -5.83 -3.33 10.15
CA LEU A 93 -5.85 -3.28 8.70
C LEU A 93 -4.84 -4.29 8.17
N LYS A 94 -5.27 -5.07 7.21
CA LYS A 94 -4.43 -6.09 6.60
C LYS A 94 -4.52 -5.99 5.09
N PRO A 95 -3.37 -6.06 4.37
CA PRO A 95 -3.41 -6.13 2.92
C PRO A 95 -3.94 -7.51 2.49
N THR A 96 -4.69 -7.54 1.41
CA THR A 96 -5.17 -8.79 0.84
C THR A 96 -4.09 -9.44 -0.02
N GLU A 97 -4.33 -10.67 -0.46
CA GLU A 97 -3.42 -11.34 -1.38
C GLU A 97 -3.28 -10.56 -2.69
N LEU A 98 -4.36 -9.92 -3.14
CA LEU A 98 -4.33 -9.07 -4.33
C LEU A 98 -3.32 -7.92 -4.18
N ALA A 99 -3.34 -7.26 -3.02
CA ALA A 99 -2.39 -6.19 -2.75
C ALA A 99 -0.96 -6.72 -2.65
N LEU A 100 -0.77 -7.83 -1.95
CA LEU A 100 0.56 -8.40 -1.78
C LEU A 100 1.15 -8.87 -3.11
N ALA A 101 0.32 -9.42 -4.01
CA ALA A 101 0.76 -9.82 -5.34
C ALA A 101 1.31 -8.64 -6.13
N HIS A 102 0.70 -7.46 -5.97
CA HIS A 102 1.19 -6.24 -6.61
C HIS A 102 2.61 -5.89 -6.13
N TYR A 103 2.85 -5.95 -4.82
CA TYR A 103 4.16 -5.65 -4.27
C TYR A 103 5.19 -6.72 -4.61
N GLU A 104 4.78 -7.98 -4.66
CA GLU A 104 5.66 -9.06 -5.11
C GLU A 104 6.12 -8.82 -6.54
N ARG A 105 5.21 -8.39 -7.40
CA ARG A 105 5.55 -8.11 -8.80
C ARG A 105 6.56 -6.97 -8.90
N ILE A 106 6.36 -5.89 -8.13
CA ILE A 106 7.32 -4.78 -8.07
C ILE A 106 8.70 -5.29 -7.62
N SER A 107 8.72 -6.13 -6.58
CA SER A 107 9.97 -6.68 -6.05
C SER A 107 10.69 -7.54 -7.08
N GLN A 108 9.96 -8.33 -7.86
CA GLN A 108 10.53 -9.14 -8.93
C GLN A 108 11.19 -8.25 -9.99
N GLU A 109 10.53 -7.15 -10.36
CA GLU A 109 11.08 -6.21 -11.32
C GLU A 109 12.32 -5.50 -10.76
N MET A 110 12.32 -5.17 -9.46
CA MET A 110 13.49 -4.61 -8.80
C MET A 110 14.69 -5.56 -8.91
N ASN A 111 14.47 -6.85 -8.67
CA ASN A 111 15.52 -7.85 -8.73
C ASN A 111 16.11 -7.95 -10.15
N LEU A 112 15.26 -7.87 -11.16
CA LEU A 112 15.71 -7.86 -12.55
C LEU A 112 16.56 -6.64 -12.86
N LEU A 113 16.20 -5.47 -12.33
CA LEU A 113 16.98 -4.25 -12.54
C LEU A 113 18.31 -4.27 -11.79
N ALA A 114 18.36 -4.96 -10.65
CA ALA A 114 19.58 -5.08 -9.85
C ALA A 114 20.55 -6.12 -10.41
N GLY A 115 20.01 -7.08 -11.13
CA GLY A 115 20.82 -8.11 -11.78
C GLY A 115 21.36 -7.63 -13.09
#